data_d614372bb292b205916bcaaa33e81989
#
_entry.id   d614372bb292b205916bcaaa33e81989
#
_cell.length_a   1.000
_cell.length_b   1.000
_cell.length_c   1.000
_cell.angle_alpha   90.00
_cell.angle_beta   90.00
_cell.angle_gamma   90.00
#
_symmetry.space_group_name_H-M   'P 1'
#
loop_
_entity.id
_entity.type
_entity.pdbx_description
1 polymer ?
#
loop_
_entity_poly.entity_id
_entity_poly.type
_entity_poly.pdbx_seq_one_letter_code
_entity_poly.pdbx_strand_id
1 'polypeptide(L)'
;MRWAQAFVSDKPSVAVLLLVKALDQAVIPDLIQAGVRDCLPEPLTAAALDRAVRRLGSLVEGVVAQGEGQIVAVVGAKGGVGATTIAVNTATAIARHAGFAPLLIDLHVTGGDLSVFMGVQPRLSVLDLMRSPK
;
A
#
# COMPACT_ATOMS: atom_id res chain seq x y z
N MET A 1 14.97 9.35 -2.84
CA MET A 1 14.54 9.08 -4.24
C MET A 1 15.13 7.80 -4.83
N ARG A 2 16.44 7.56 -4.72
CA ARG A 2 17.07 6.32 -5.24
C ARG A 2 16.38 5.02 -4.82
N TRP A 3 15.86 4.93 -3.61
CA TRP A 3 15.14 3.75 -3.12
C TRP A 3 13.81 3.51 -3.86
N ALA A 4 13.04 4.58 -4.14
CA ALA A 4 11.76 4.45 -4.84
C ALA A 4 11.97 3.95 -6.26
N GLN A 5 12.96 4.49 -6.95
CA GLN A 5 13.31 4.04 -8.30
C GLN A 5 13.80 2.59 -8.32
N ALA A 6 14.65 2.21 -7.37
CA ALA A 6 15.12 0.82 -7.25
C ALA A 6 13.95 -0.15 -6.96
N PHE A 7 13.05 0.22 -6.05
CA PHE A 7 11.89 -0.59 -5.70
C PHE A 7 10.93 -0.77 -6.88
N VAL A 8 10.57 0.31 -7.57
CA VAL A 8 9.65 0.27 -8.72
C VAL A 8 10.27 -0.53 -9.88
N SER A 9 11.59 -0.39 -10.11
CA SER A 9 12.29 -1.17 -11.14
C SER A 9 12.31 -2.67 -10.84
N ASP A 10 12.45 -3.04 -9.57
CA ASP A 10 12.43 -4.45 -9.14
C ASP A 10 11.01 -5.05 -9.13
N LYS A 11 10.00 -4.22 -8.90
CA LYS A 11 8.59 -4.63 -8.76
C LYS A 11 7.66 -3.79 -9.66
N PRO A 12 7.72 -3.94 -10.98
CA PRO A 12 6.98 -3.11 -11.91
C PRO A 12 5.45 -3.25 -11.83
N SER A 13 4.97 -4.38 -11.29
CA SER A 13 3.54 -4.64 -11.06
C SER A 13 2.98 -3.99 -9.78
N VAL A 14 3.84 -3.41 -8.93
CA VAL A 14 3.41 -2.76 -7.69
C VAL A 14 3.19 -1.27 -7.91
N ALA A 15 1.99 -0.78 -7.60
CA ALA A 15 1.70 0.64 -7.61
C ALA A 15 2.14 1.28 -6.27
N VAL A 16 3.01 2.29 -6.35
CA VAL A 16 3.55 2.98 -5.18
C VAL A 16 2.83 4.31 -4.98
N LEU A 17 2.20 4.47 -3.81
CA LEU A 17 1.67 5.74 -3.31
C LEU A 17 2.59 6.29 -2.22
N LEU A 18 2.94 7.55 -2.31
CA LEU A 18 3.75 8.23 -1.30
C LEU A 18 2.88 9.19 -0.47
N LEU A 19 2.96 9.05 0.86
CA LEU A 19 2.41 10.05 1.77
C LEU A 19 3.53 11.02 2.17
N VAL A 20 3.31 12.30 1.94
CA VAL A 20 4.32 13.35 2.16
C VAL A 20 3.80 14.43 3.11
N LYS A 21 4.61 14.82 4.09
CA LYS A 21 4.23 15.86 5.08
C LYS A 21 4.04 17.24 4.46
N ALA A 22 4.85 17.56 3.46
CA ALA A 22 4.73 18.76 2.68
C ALA A 22 4.92 18.40 1.22
N LEU A 23 3.95 18.78 0.40
CA LEU A 23 4.02 18.57 -1.03
C LEU A 23 4.87 19.69 -1.63
N ASP A 24 6.19 19.46 -1.68
CA ASP A 24 7.03 20.32 -2.50
C ASP A 24 6.80 19.98 -3.96
N GLN A 25 6.12 20.90 -4.65
CA GLN A 25 5.78 20.73 -6.06
C GLN A 25 7.02 20.51 -6.96
N ALA A 26 8.18 20.99 -6.52
CA ALA A 26 9.43 20.80 -7.25
C ALA A 26 9.91 19.34 -7.26
N VAL A 27 9.51 18.54 -6.26
CA VAL A 27 9.97 17.15 -6.09
C VAL A 27 9.00 16.14 -6.75
N ILE A 28 7.76 16.55 -7.02
CA ILE A 28 6.74 15.66 -7.59
C ILE A 28 7.16 15.07 -8.94
N PRO A 29 7.68 15.85 -9.91
CA PRO A 29 8.11 15.31 -11.20
C PRO A 29 9.15 14.20 -11.06
N ASP A 30 10.12 14.38 -10.17
CA ASP A 30 11.17 13.39 -9.92
C ASP A 30 10.61 12.09 -9.31
N LEU A 31 9.60 12.21 -8.43
CA LEU A 31 8.94 11.04 -7.85
C LEU A 31 8.13 10.27 -8.88
N ILE A 32 7.41 10.97 -9.74
CA ILE A 32 6.66 10.34 -10.84
C ILE A 32 7.63 9.68 -11.83
N GLN A 33 8.73 10.34 -12.15
CA GLN A 33 9.77 9.77 -13.02
C GLN A 33 10.45 8.55 -12.39
N ALA A 34 10.55 8.52 -11.05
CA ALA A 34 11.00 7.34 -10.30
C ALA A 34 9.97 6.21 -10.25
N GLY A 35 8.78 6.39 -10.85
CA GLY A 35 7.73 5.39 -10.94
C GLY A 35 6.71 5.41 -9.80
N VAL A 36 6.76 6.41 -8.92
CA VAL A 36 5.70 6.64 -7.94
C VAL A 36 4.41 7.01 -8.68
N ARG A 37 3.31 6.37 -8.37
CA ARG A 37 2.04 6.55 -9.09
C ARG A 37 1.25 7.76 -8.63
N ASP A 38 1.30 8.07 -7.33
CA ASP A 38 0.65 9.26 -6.79
C ASP A 38 1.32 9.70 -5.47
N CYS A 39 1.17 11.00 -5.15
CA CYS A 39 1.67 11.59 -3.91
C CYS A 39 0.50 12.23 -3.17
N LEU A 40 0.29 11.84 -1.92
CA LEU A 40 -0.78 12.33 -1.07
C LEU A 40 -0.21 13.22 0.05
N PRO A 41 -0.76 14.42 0.27
CA PRO A 41 -0.30 15.30 1.33
C PRO A 41 -0.83 14.87 2.70
N GLU A 42 -0.08 15.14 3.76
CA GLU A 42 -0.58 15.17 5.13
C GLU A 42 -1.24 16.55 5.43
N PRO A 43 -2.36 16.58 6.18
CA PRO A 43 -3.11 15.46 6.69
C PRO A 43 -3.90 14.73 5.58
N LEU A 44 -3.84 13.40 5.59
CA LEU A 44 -4.57 12.59 4.63
C LEU A 44 -6.07 12.59 4.96
N THR A 45 -6.88 12.97 3.97
CA THR A 45 -8.34 12.86 4.08
C THR A 45 -8.84 11.58 3.42
N ALA A 46 -9.94 11.03 3.93
CA ALA A 46 -10.58 9.84 3.34
C ALA A 46 -10.92 10.06 1.86
N ALA A 47 -11.38 11.26 1.50
CA ALA A 47 -11.70 11.61 0.11
C ALA A 47 -10.46 11.64 -0.80
N ALA A 48 -9.30 12.09 -0.29
CA ALA A 48 -8.07 12.08 -1.06
C ALA A 48 -7.56 10.66 -1.31
N LEU A 49 -7.64 9.80 -0.29
CA LEU A 49 -7.30 8.39 -0.40
C LEU A 49 -8.22 7.66 -1.38
N ASP A 50 -9.53 7.84 -1.27
CA ASP A 50 -10.50 7.22 -2.18
C ASP A 50 -10.24 7.60 -3.65
N ARG A 51 -9.99 8.88 -3.92
CA ARG A 51 -9.63 9.33 -5.27
C ARG A 51 -8.34 8.69 -5.81
N ALA A 52 -7.33 8.57 -4.95
CA ALA A 52 -6.07 7.96 -5.34
C ALA A 52 -6.24 6.47 -5.65
N VAL A 53 -6.96 5.74 -4.81
CA VAL A 53 -7.24 4.31 -5.02
C VAL A 53 -8.05 4.09 -6.30
N ARG A 54 -9.07 4.91 -6.58
CA ARG A 54 -9.83 4.84 -7.85
C ARG A 54 -8.95 5.11 -9.05
N ARG A 55 -8.08 6.12 -9.01
CA ARG A 55 -7.13 6.38 -10.10
C ARG A 55 -6.18 5.22 -10.32
N LEU A 56 -5.71 4.57 -9.26
CA LEU A 56 -4.89 3.37 -9.38
C LEU A 56 -5.68 2.21 -9.98
N GLY A 57 -6.91 1.99 -9.55
CA GLY A 57 -7.79 0.97 -10.10
C GLY A 57 -7.98 1.11 -11.60
N SER A 58 -8.30 2.30 -12.07
CA SER A 58 -8.49 2.56 -13.52
C SER A 58 -7.21 2.40 -14.35
N LEU A 59 -6.03 2.63 -13.77
CA LEU A 59 -4.75 2.40 -14.44
C LEU A 59 -4.40 0.91 -14.53
N VAL A 60 -4.99 0.10 -13.65
CA VAL A 60 -4.71 -1.33 -13.53
C VAL A 60 -5.75 -2.17 -14.29
N GLU A 61 -6.92 -1.62 -14.60
CA GLU A 61 -7.94 -2.30 -15.43
C GLU A 61 -7.41 -2.76 -16.80
N GLY A 62 -6.32 -2.17 -17.28
CA GLY A 62 -5.62 -2.62 -18.50
C GLY A 62 -4.62 -3.76 -18.32
N VAL A 63 -4.35 -4.22 -17.08
CA VAL A 63 -3.31 -5.21 -16.77
C VAL A 63 -3.89 -6.46 -16.08
N VAL A 64 -5.19 -6.53 -15.84
CA VAL A 64 -5.81 -7.70 -15.22
C VAL A 64 -5.84 -8.86 -16.21
N ALA A 65 -4.73 -9.59 -16.29
CA ALA A 65 -4.75 -10.94 -16.82
C ALA A 65 -5.65 -11.78 -15.91
N GLN A 66 -6.58 -12.52 -16.52
CA GLN A 66 -7.55 -13.34 -15.82
C GLN A 66 -6.84 -14.29 -14.82
N GLY A 67 -7.12 -14.11 -13.54
CA GLY A 67 -6.73 -15.04 -12.46
C GLY A 67 -5.53 -14.62 -11.58
N GLU A 68 -4.82 -13.54 -11.85
CA GLU A 68 -3.74 -13.07 -10.98
C GLU A 68 -4.22 -11.95 -10.03
N GLY A 69 -3.93 -12.09 -8.74
CA GLY A 69 -4.18 -11.06 -7.74
C GLY A 69 -3.22 -9.89 -7.88
N GLN A 70 -3.67 -8.70 -7.47
CA GLN A 70 -2.82 -7.51 -7.43
C GLN A 70 -2.18 -7.37 -6.06
N ILE A 71 -0.92 -6.97 -6.04
CA ILE A 71 -0.19 -6.68 -4.80
C ILE A 71 -0.02 -5.17 -4.66
N VAL A 72 -0.52 -4.64 -3.54
CA VAL A 72 -0.30 -3.26 -3.13
C VAL A 72 0.58 -3.25 -1.89
N ALA A 73 1.74 -2.63 -1.96
CA ALA A 73 2.62 -2.47 -0.82
C ALA A 73 2.48 -1.06 -0.22
N VAL A 74 2.25 -1.01 1.10
CA VAL A 74 2.22 0.24 1.87
C VAL A 74 3.48 0.30 2.73
N VAL A 75 4.36 1.25 2.44
CA VAL A 75 5.66 1.39 3.11
C VAL A 75 5.76 2.76 3.75
N GLY A 76 6.04 2.80 5.04
CA GLY A 76 6.34 4.04 5.76
C GLY A 76 7.78 4.48 5.53
N ALA A 77 8.00 5.76 5.18
CA ALA A 77 9.35 6.32 5.04
C ALA A 77 10.12 6.38 6.37
N LYS A 78 9.39 6.37 7.48
CA LYS A 78 9.91 6.24 8.86
C LYS A 78 8.81 5.70 9.79
N GLY A 79 9.20 5.31 11.00
CA GLY A 79 8.24 4.89 12.03
C GLY A 79 7.20 5.98 12.36
N GLY A 80 5.98 5.56 12.67
CA GLY A 80 4.91 6.44 13.12
C GLY A 80 4.26 7.33 12.05
N VAL A 81 4.53 7.12 10.76
CA VAL A 81 3.90 7.91 9.66
C VAL A 81 2.49 7.40 9.28
N GLY A 82 1.96 6.41 9.98
CA GLY A 82 0.60 5.91 9.75
C GLY A 82 0.46 4.89 8.61
N ALA A 83 1.54 4.20 8.21
CA ALA A 83 1.50 3.19 7.15
C ALA A 83 0.44 2.11 7.41
N THR A 84 0.39 1.55 8.62
CA THR A 84 -0.63 0.55 9.02
C THR A 84 -2.04 1.11 8.92
N THR A 85 -2.26 2.34 9.39
CA THR A 85 -3.57 3.02 9.29
C THR A 85 -4.03 3.14 7.85
N ILE A 86 -3.12 3.52 6.95
CA ILE A 86 -3.41 3.65 5.51
C ILE A 86 -3.71 2.29 4.91
N ALA A 87 -2.91 1.26 5.19
CA ALA A 87 -3.10 -0.09 4.69
C ALA A 87 -4.50 -0.63 5.06
N VAL A 88 -4.88 -0.53 6.34
CA VAL A 88 -6.18 -1.00 6.84
C VAL A 88 -7.34 -0.24 6.18
N ASN A 89 -7.25 1.09 6.13
CA ASN A 89 -8.33 1.89 5.53
C ASN A 89 -8.45 1.67 4.02
N THR A 90 -7.33 1.49 3.32
CA THR A 90 -7.32 1.17 1.89
C THR A 90 -7.95 -0.20 1.62
N ALA A 91 -7.55 -1.24 2.35
CA ALA A 91 -8.13 -2.57 2.23
C ALA A 91 -9.64 -2.55 2.54
N THR A 92 -10.04 -1.84 3.59
CA THR A 92 -11.46 -1.67 3.94
C THR A 92 -12.25 -0.97 2.84
N ALA A 93 -11.69 0.08 2.24
CA ALA A 93 -12.32 0.80 1.14
C ALA A 93 -12.48 -0.11 -0.09
N ILE A 94 -11.46 -0.87 -0.44
CA ILE A 94 -11.50 -1.85 -1.54
C ILE A 94 -12.59 -2.89 -1.30
N ALA A 95 -12.64 -3.48 -0.10
CA ALA A 95 -13.66 -4.47 0.25
C ALA A 95 -15.10 -3.92 0.13
N ARG A 96 -15.31 -2.65 0.53
CA ARG A 96 -16.65 -2.03 0.52
C ARG A 96 -17.10 -1.56 -0.85
N HIS A 97 -16.19 -1.07 -1.69
CA HIS A 97 -16.55 -0.35 -2.91
C HIS A 97 -16.26 -1.12 -4.19
N ALA A 98 -15.31 -2.05 -4.18
CA ALA A 98 -14.90 -2.77 -5.38
C ALA A 98 -15.42 -4.22 -5.45
N GLY A 99 -16.08 -4.71 -4.41
CA GLY A 99 -16.58 -6.10 -4.36
C GLY A 99 -15.48 -7.17 -4.31
N PHE A 100 -14.24 -6.76 -4.10
CA PHE A 100 -13.10 -7.67 -3.93
C PHE A 100 -12.91 -8.03 -2.46
N ALA A 101 -12.33 -9.20 -2.20
CA ALA A 101 -11.91 -9.63 -0.87
C ALA A 101 -10.38 -9.46 -0.75
N PRO A 102 -9.89 -8.29 -0.30
CA PRO A 102 -8.46 -8.06 -0.19
C PRO A 102 -7.87 -8.89 0.96
N LEU A 103 -6.72 -9.50 0.70
CA LEU A 103 -5.88 -10.10 1.74
C LEU A 103 -4.93 -9.02 2.28
N LEU A 104 -4.97 -8.79 3.58
CA LEU A 104 -4.09 -7.83 4.25
C LEU A 104 -3.01 -8.60 5.02
N ILE A 105 -1.75 -8.32 4.72
CA ILE A 105 -0.60 -9.01 5.31
C ILE A 105 0.26 -7.99 6.04
N ASP A 106 0.53 -8.24 7.33
CA ASP A 106 1.51 -7.49 8.11
C ASP A 106 2.87 -8.18 8.01
N LEU A 107 3.82 -7.50 7.39
CA LEU A 107 5.19 -8.00 7.26
C LEU A 107 6.10 -7.54 8.41
N HIS A 108 5.54 -6.94 9.46
CA HIS A 108 6.32 -6.54 10.62
C HIS A 108 6.58 -7.73 11.54
N VAL A 109 7.79 -8.28 11.48
CA VAL A 109 8.16 -9.55 12.13
C VAL A 109 8.24 -9.48 13.66
N THR A 110 8.44 -8.29 14.24
CA THR A 110 8.69 -8.11 15.68
C THR A 110 7.49 -7.62 16.48
N GLY A 111 6.32 -7.50 15.84
CA GLY A 111 5.10 -7.02 16.49
C GLY A 111 4.34 -6.05 15.59
N GLY A 112 3.53 -6.60 14.70
CA GLY A 112 2.69 -5.81 13.81
C GLY A 112 1.46 -5.28 14.52
N ASP A 113 1.06 -4.05 14.20
CA ASP A 113 -0.11 -3.40 14.79
C ASP A 113 -1.41 -3.71 14.03
N LEU A 114 -1.34 -4.45 12.92
CA LEU A 114 -2.49 -4.72 12.08
C LEU A 114 -3.63 -5.42 12.81
N SER A 115 -3.30 -6.41 13.63
CA SER A 115 -4.27 -7.15 14.45
C SER A 115 -5.00 -6.24 15.44
N VAL A 116 -4.30 -5.28 16.03
CA VAL A 116 -4.87 -4.29 16.95
C VAL A 116 -5.85 -3.38 16.21
N PHE A 117 -5.46 -2.86 15.03
CA PHE A 117 -6.33 -2.02 14.21
C PHE A 117 -7.59 -2.75 13.73
N MET A 118 -7.49 -4.05 13.45
CA MET A 118 -8.60 -4.87 13.00
C MET A 118 -9.43 -5.48 14.14
N GLY A 119 -9.01 -5.31 15.40
CA GLY A 119 -9.68 -5.90 16.56
C GLY A 119 -9.68 -7.43 16.54
N VAL A 120 -8.67 -8.06 15.94
CA VAL A 120 -8.56 -9.52 15.83
C VAL A 120 -7.40 -10.04 16.66
N GLN A 121 -7.54 -11.26 17.17
CA GLN A 121 -6.44 -11.96 17.83
C GLN A 121 -5.83 -12.98 16.86
N PRO A 122 -4.61 -12.72 16.33
CA PRO A 122 -3.98 -13.63 15.41
C PRO A 122 -3.54 -14.91 16.13
N ARG A 123 -3.73 -16.06 15.49
CA ARG A 123 -3.22 -17.35 15.97
C ARG A 123 -1.85 -17.68 15.39
N LEU A 124 -1.55 -17.13 14.24
CA LEU A 124 -0.32 -17.36 13.50
C LEU A 124 0.23 -16.02 13.03
N SER A 125 1.54 -15.98 12.88
CA SER A 125 2.28 -14.84 12.34
C SER A 125 2.79 -15.15 10.93
N VAL A 126 3.28 -14.16 10.23
CA VAL A 126 3.94 -14.35 8.93
C VAL A 126 5.17 -15.26 9.07
N LEU A 127 5.85 -15.23 10.23
CA LEU A 127 6.98 -16.13 10.51
C LEU A 127 6.56 -17.59 10.61
N ASP A 128 5.40 -17.89 11.18
CA ASP A 128 4.88 -19.24 11.25
C ASP A 128 4.56 -19.77 9.86
N LEU A 129 3.99 -18.91 8.99
CA LEU A 129 3.75 -19.24 7.59
C LEU A 129 5.06 -19.55 6.85
N MET A 130 6.12 -18.75 7.07
CA MET A 130 7.42 -18.96 6.44
C MET A 130 8.13 -20.23 6.92
N ARG A 131 7.87 -20.68 8.14
CA ARG A 131 8.45 -21.88 8.74
C ARG A 131 7.64 -23.15 8.45
N SER A 132 6.41 -23.01 7.95
CA SER A 132 5.55 -24.14 7.63
C SER A 132 6.14 -24.88 6.42
N PRO A 133 6.52 -26.17 6.56
CA PRO A 133 6.92 -26.95 5.40
C PRO A 133 5.71 -27.11 4.47
N LYS A 134 5.95 -27.01 3.19
CA LYS A 134 4.95 -27.31 2.15
C LYS A 134 4.52 -28.76 2.22
#